data_157958840bdba740a05e7060a82d2b1d
#
_entry.id   157958840bdba740a05e7060a82d2b1d
#
_cell.length_a   1.000
_cell.length_b   1.000
_cell.length_c   1.000
_cell.angle_alpha   90.00
_cell.angle_beta   90.00
_cell.angle_gamma   90.00
#
_symmetry.space_group_name_H-M   'P 1'
#
loop_
_entity.id
_entity.type
_entity.pdbx_description
1 polymer ?
#
loop_
_entity_poly.entity_id
_entity_poly.type
_entity_poly.pdbx_seq_one_letter_code
_entity_poly.pdbx_strand_id
1 'polypeptide(L)'
;MSLQLDFIHHILSLQETYRGTSPDRILLGKGSLSREERTALALQLTAESALRRKLPSWHTAGVFLPSSLTLEQCSSEEAARYKARFATPTDRLIDLTGGFGVDFWALTSVTGQGTYVERQADLVAAARANLPRLLPEAKLQLIHGESIPQLRELISTHQPTLIYLDPARREGEDTTRRVYAIEDCEPSLHTLLPELHTLYRELSLPFPRLLVKLSPMLDVVHTLRSVAGVRELHVVSVRGEAKELLLLIDLTEAANEAKPEAVTFVAQDLHPTQPTPAFILPEALHYEESAQLRYAVSPCAYLFEPHAALMKTGLYRSIGAVYDLEALHPNSHLYTADTLPEAPFPGRAFAVEAVYPFASSQLKALGREIGAAQITCRNFPLRPEALRAKLRIKDSAELTLFGTTASDGSHVLIRCRRI
;
A
#
# COMPACT_ATOMS: atom_id res chain seq x y z
N MET A 1 29.70 -7.93 -10.23
CA MET A 1 29.63 -8.10 -11.71
C MET A 1 28.22 -7.72 -12.09
N SER A 2 28.03 -6.70 -12.94
CA SER A 2 26.63 -6.28 -13.29
C SER A 2 25.98 -7.37 -14.14
N LEU A 3 24.68 -7.61 -13.90
CA LEU A 3 23.88 -8.55 -14.69
C LEU A 3 23.91 -8.13 -16.17
N GLN A 4 24.22 -9.08 -17.06
CA GLN A 4 24.18 -8.86 -18.51
C GLN A 4 22.88 -9.41 -19.09
N LEU A 5 22.36 -8.77 -20.12
CA LEU A 5 21.08 -9.13 -20.73
C LEU A 5 21.07 -10.57 -21.28
N ASP A 6 22.18 -10.99 -21.89
CA ASP A 6 22.34 -12.36 -22.42
C ASP A 6 22.28 -13.42 -21.30
N PHE A 7 22.90 -13.13 -20.15
CA PHE A 7 22.82 -13.99 -18.98
C PHE A 7 21.38 -14.12 -18.49
N ILE A 8 20.65 -13.01 -18.41
CA ILE A 8 19.24 -13.02 -18.00
C ILE A 8 18.39 -13.89 -18.95
N HIS A 9 18.54 -13.71 -20.25
CA HIS A 9 17.83 -14.52 -21.25
C HIS A 9 18.16 -16.00 -21.15
N HIS A 10 19.43 -16.33 -20.89
CA HIS A 10 19.88 -17.70 -20.68
C HIS A 10 19.20 -18.32 -19.42
N ILE A 11 19.20 -17.62 -18.30
CA ILE A 11 18.53 -18.11 -17.07
C ILE A 11 17.04 -18.32 -17.27
N LEU A 12 16.36 -17.41 -17.99
CA LEU A 12 14.93 -17.59 -18.30
C LEU A 12 14.68 -18.82 -19.17
N SER A 13 15.56 -19.15 -20.12
CA SER A 13 15.47 -20.39 -20.91
C SER A 13 15.69 -21.64 -20.07
N LEU A 14 16.62 -21.59 -19.12
CA LEU A 14 16.88 -22.68 -18.18
C LEU A 14 15.70 -22.88 -17.22
N GLN A 15 15.03 -21.83 -16.78
CA GLN A 15 13.86 -21.92 -15.90
C GLN A 15 12.75 -22.78 -16.51
N GLU A 16 12.50 -22.69 -17.80
CA GLU A 16 11.53 -23.54 -18.49
C GLU A 16 11.97 -25.01 -18.48
N THR A 17 13.27 -25.26 -18.75
CA THR A 17 13.84 -26.62 -18.79
C THR A 17 13.80 -27.30 -17.42
N TYR A 18 14.06 -26.52 -16.35
CA TYR A 18 14.14 -27.02 -14.98
C TYR A 18 12.84 -26.82 -14.16
N ARG A 19 11.74 -26.50 -14.82
CA ARG A 19 10.43 -26.32 -14.15
C ARG A 19 10.05 -27.55 -13.34
N GLY A 20 9.67 -27.34 -12.07
CA GLY A 20 9.32 -28.42 -11.14
C GLY A 20 10.52 -29.13 -10.49
N THR A 21 11.76 -28.74 -10.81
CA THR A 21 12.95 -29.23 -10.10
C THR A 21 13.11 -28.49 -8.77
N SER A 22 13.45 -29.21 -7.69
CA SER A 22 13.75 -28.56 -6.40
C SER A 22 14.94 -27.61 -6.52
N PRO A 23 14.85 -26.36 -6.02
CA PRO A 23 15.97 -25.42 -5.99
C PRO A 23 17.23 -25.98 -5.33
N ASP A 24 17.09 -26.75 -4.24
CA ASP A 24 18.21 -27.38 -3.55
C ASP A 24 18.96 -28.38 -4.44
N ARG A 25 18.23 -29.12 -5.27
CA ARG A 25 18.82 -30.06 -6.22
C ARG A 25 19.65 -29.35 -7.29
N ILE A 26 19.25 -28.14 -7.68
CA ILE A 26 20.00 -27.31 -8.62
C ILE A 26 21.27 -26.76 -7.96
N LEU A 27 21.15 -26.23 -6.74
CA LEU A 27 22.29 -25.68 -6.00
C LEU A 27 23.35 -26.73 -5.71
N LEU A 28 22.95 -27.93 -5.34
CA LEU A 28 23.86 -29.04 -4.99
C LEU A 28 24.29 -29.90 -6.19
N GLY A 29 23.69 -29.68 -7.36
CA GLY A 29 23.95 -30.49 -8.57
C GLY A 29 25.38 -30.33 -9.09
N LYS A 30 25.94 -31.44 -9.58
CA LYS A 30 27.25 -31.51 -10.23
C LYS A 30 27.19 -31.42 -11.79
N GLY A 31 26.10 -30.77 -12.28
CA GLY A 31 25.85 -30.67 -13.73
C GLY A 31 26.74 -29.60 -14.44
N SER A 32 26.40 -29.34 -15.71
CA SER A 32 27.14 -28.40 -16.59
C SER A 32 26.94 -26.92 -16.24
N LEU A 33 26.00 -26.59 -15.35
CA LEU A 33 25.71 -25.19 -14.96
C LEU A 33 26.82 -24.63 -14.07
N SER A 34 27.25 -23.40 -14.35
CA SER A 34 28.13 -22.63 -13.48
C SER A 34 27.51 -22.36 -12.12
N ARG A 35 28.31 -21.91 -11.15
CA ARG A 35 27.78 -21.54 -9.81
C ARG A 35 26.80 -20.37 -9.90
N GLU A 36 27.08 -19.38 -10.75
CA GLU A 36 26.23 -18.22 -10.95
C GLU A 36 24.88 -18.61 -11.56
N GLU A 37 24.89 -19.46 -12.61
CA GLU A 37 23.67 -19.97 -13.23
C GLU A 37 22.83 -20.76 -12.23
N ARG A 38 23.43 -21.66 -11.44
CA ARG A 38 22.70 -22.41 -10.40
C ARG A 38 22.05 -21.50 -9.38
N THR A 39 22.77 -20.47 -8.91
CA THR A 39 22.25 -19.52 -7.92
C THR A 39 21.09 -18.70 -8.49
N ALA A 40 21.24 -18.15 -9.68
CA ALA A 40 20.22 -17.36 -10.35
C ALA A 40 18.97 -18.22 -10.66
N LEU A 41 19.16 -19.43 -11.20
CA LEU A 41 18.06 -20.35 -11.52
C LEU A 41 17.31 -20.82 -10.27
N ALA A 42 18.03 -21.17 -9.21
CA ALA A 42 17.41 -21.54 -7.93
C ALA A 42 16.58 -20.41 -7.34
N LEU A 43 17.04 -19.16 -7.46
CA LEU A 43 16.27 -17.97 -7.05
C LEU A 43 14.95 -17.88 -7.82
N GLN A 44 14.98 -18.01 -9.19
CA GLN A 44 13.76 -17.95 -10.00
C GLN A 44 12.74 -19.00 -9.56
N LEU A 45 13.18 -20.24 -9.37
CA LEU A 45 12.32 -21.36 -8.97
C LEU A 45 11.78 -21.22 -7.55
N THR A 46 12.62 -20.73 -6.62
CA THR A 46 12.18 -20.48 -5.23
C THR A 46 11.12 -19.37 -5.16
N ALA A 47 11.29 -18.32 -5.94
CA ALA A 47 10.40 -17.16 -5.94
C ALA A 47 9.08 -17.38 -6.72
N GLU A 48 8.96 -18.45 -7.51
CA GLU A 48 7.85 -18.65 -8.45
C GLU A 48 6.47 -18.53 -7.80
N SER A 49 6.24 -19.17 -6.65
CA SER A 49 4.94 -19.11 -5.94
C SER A 49 4.64 -17.73 -5.39
N ALA A 50 5.64 -17.03 -4.89
CA ALA A 50 5.50 -15.66 -4.37
C ALA A 50 5.26 -14.66 -5.51
N LEU A 51 5.98 -14.81 -6.63
CA LEU A 51 5.80 -14.00 -7.84
C LEU A 51 4.38 -14.18 -8.40
N ARG A 52 3.91 -15.42 -8.55
CA ARG A 52 2.54 -15.73 -9.02
C ARG A 52 1.47 -15.07 -8.16
N ARG A 53 1.67 -15.04 -6.83
CA ARG A 53 0.70 -14.45 -5.89
C ARG A 53 0.75 -12.92 -5.90
N LYS A 54 1.95 -12.33 -5.97
CA LYS A 54 2.14 -10.87 -5.84
C LYS A 54 2.00 -10.15 -7.17
N LEU A 55 2.46 -10.76 -8.27
CA LEU A 55 2.54 -10.20 -9.61
C LEU A 55 2.13 -11.24 -10.66
N PRO A 56 0.86 -11.65 -10.71
CA PRO A 56 0.39 -12.74 -11.59
C PRO A 56 0.65 -12.48 -13.07
N SER A 57 0.46 -11.25 -13.57
CA SER A 57 0.75 -10.90 -14.97
C SER A 57 2.25 -11.01 -15.29
N TRP A 58 3.11 -10.61 -14.35
CA TRP A 58 4.57 -10.73 -14.49
C TRP A 58 5.01 -12.19 -14.50
N HIS A 59 4.43 -13.01 -13.62
CA HIS A 59 4.67 -14.46 -13.63
C HIS A 59 4.30 -15.08 -14.98
N THR A 60 3.15 -14.71 -15.54
CA THR A 60 2.69 -15.20 -16.85
C THR A 60 3.62 -14.77 -17.99
N ALA A 61 4.16 -13.56 -17.94
CA ALA A 61 5.11 -13.05 -18.93
C ALA A 61 6.51 -13.69 -18.84
N GLY A 62 6.81 -14.42 -17.79
CA GLY A 62 8.10 -15.08 -17.59
C GLY A 62 9.23 -14.08 -17.35
N VAL A 63 9.13 -13.29 -16.27
CA VAL A 63 10.10 -12.25 -15.93
C VAL A 63 11.28 -12.77 -15.14
N PHE A 64 12.41 -12.08 -15.24
CA PHE A 64 13.60 -12.33 -14.43
C PHE A 64 13.55 -11.53 -13.12
N LEU A 65 13.84 -12.19 -12.01
CA LEU A 65 13.95 -11.59 -10.69
C LEU A 65 15.43 -11.47 -10.27
N PRO A 66 15.97 -10.26 -10.05
CA PRO A 66 17.39 -10.09 -9.70
C PRO A 66 17.72 -10.50 -8.26
N SER A 67 16.75 -10.36 -7.32
CA SER A 67 16.92 -10.83 -5.93
C SER A 67 15.55 -11.09 -5.26
N SER A 68 15.52 -11.88 -4.18
CA SER A 68 14.30 -12.07 -3.36
C SER A 68 13.81 -10.74 -2.74
N LEU A 69 14.76 -9.90 -2.30
CA LEU A 69 14.48 -8.59 -1.72
C LEU A 69 13.72 -7.69 -2.70
N THR A 70 14.07 -7.73 -3.98
CA THR A 70 13.37 -6.99 -5.03
C THR A 70 11.88 -7.33 -5.08
N LEU A 71 11.54 -8.62 -4.99
CA LEU A 71 10.14 -9.05 -4.95
C LEU A 71 9.44 -8.65 -3.65
N GLU A 72 10.14 -8.66 -2.53
CA GLU A 72 9.57 -8.25 -1.24
C GLU A 72 9.23 -6.76 -1.22
N GLN A 73 10.14 -5.91 -1.73
CA GLN A 73 10.04 -4.45 -1.67
C GLN A 73 9.13 -3.84 -2.73
N CYS A 74 8.98 -4.46 -3.90
CA CYS A 74 8.15 -3.89 -4.97
C CYS A 74 6.66 -3.86 -4.58
N SER A 75 5.88 -3.02 -5.25
CA SER A 75 4.41 -2.98 -5.14
C SER A 75 3.80 -4.33 -5.52
N SER A 76 2.63 -4.65 -4.96
CA SER A 76 1.78 -5.72 -5.52
C SER A 76 1.15 -5.26 -6.82
N GLU A 77 0.69 -6.20 -7.65
CA GLU A 77 0.03 -5.88 -8.90
C GLU A 77 -1.23 -5.04 -8.69
N GLU A 78 -2.00 -5.35 -7.64
CA GLU A 78 -3.20 -4.59 -7.29
C GLU A 78 -2.86 -3.12 -6.95
N ALA A 79 -1.82 -2.90 -6.14
CA ALA A 79 -1.39 -1.55 -5.76
C ALA A 79 -0.81 -0.77 -6.96
N ALA A 80 -0.05 -1.43 -7.84
CA ALA A 80 0.48 -0.82 -9.05
C ALA A 80 -0.66 -0.42 -10.03
N ARG A 81 -1.64 -1.30 -10.25
CA ARG A 81 -2.82 -1.01 -11.07
C ARG A 81 -3.69 0.10 -10.48
N TYR A 82 -3.74 0.21 -9.16
CA TYR A 82 -4.41 1.35 -8.52
C TYR A 82 -3.73 2.67 -8.89
N LYS A 83 -2.39 2.71 -8.95
CA LYS A 83 -1.62 3.91 -9.37
C LYS A 83 -1.85 4.27 -10.85
N ALA A 84 -2.11 3.30 -11.71
CA ALA A 84 -2.40 3.54 -13.12
C ALA A 84 -3.59 4.49 -13.37
N ARG A 85 -4.53 4.62 -12.42
CA ARG A 85 -5.66 5.56 -12.47
C ARG A 85 -5.26 7.04 -12.53
N PHE A 86 -4.04 7.37 -12.11
CA PHE A 86 -3.52 8.73 -12.13
C PHE A 86 -2.88 9.10 -13.47
N ALA A 87 -2.67 8.14 -14.34
CA ALA A 87 -2.14 8.35 -15.68
C ALA A 87 -3.26 8.51 -16.72
N THR A 88 -2.97 9.25 -17.78
CA THR A 88 -3.82 9.38 -18.95
C THR A 88 -3.05 9.00 -20.22
N PRO A 89 -3.73 8.63 -21.33
CA PRO A 89 -3.05 8.29 -22.58
C PRO A 89 -2.22 9.43 -23.21
N THR A 90 -2.47 10.66 -22.79
CA THR A 90 -1.75 11.85 -23.26
C THR A 90 -0.54 12.20 -22.42
N ASP A 91 -0.34 11.53 -21.29
CA ASP A 91 0.79 11.81 -20.42
C ASP A 91 2.12 11.33 -21.01
N ARG A 92 3.14 12.13 -20.78
CA ARG A 92 4.54 11.75 -20.91
C ARG A 92 5.06 11.41 -19.51
N LEU A 93 5.17 10.11 -19.24
CA LEU A 93 5.58 9.59 -17.94
C LEU A 93 7.09 9.61 -17.79
N ILE A 94 7.57 10.08 -16.64
CA ILE A 94 8.91 9.77 -16.14
C ILE A 94 8.82 9.18 -14.74
N ASP A 95 9.52 8.06 -14.53
CA ASP A 95 9.74 7.46 -13.21
C ASP A 95 11.19 7.75 -12.80
N LEU A 96 11.36 8.58 -11.77
CA LEU A 96 12.67 9.00 -11.27
C LEU A 96 13.32 8.00 -10.30
N THR A 97 12.61 6.92 -9.96
CA THR A 97 12.99 5.91 -8.95
C THR A 97 12.63 4.49 -9.38
N GLY A 98 12.90 4.15 -10.61
CA GLY A 98 12.39 3.00 -11.35
C GLY A 98 12.27 1.67 -10.60
N GLY A 99 13.26 1.31 -9.76
CA GLY A 99 13.24 0.08 -8.97
C GLY A 99 13.07 -1.18 -9.82
N PHE A 100 12.21 -2.11 -9.40
CA PHE A 100 11.89 -3.30 -10.20
C PHE A 100 10.98 -2.98 -11.41
N GLY A 101 10.40 -1.79 -11.47
CA GLY A 101 9.60 -1.32 -12.58
C GLY A 101 8.12 -1.69 -12.52
N VAL A 102 7.60 -2.17 -11.39
CA VAL A 102 6.19 -2.62 -11.28
C VAL A 102 5.22 -1.44 -11.38
N ASP A 103 5.51 -0.33 -10.71
CA ASP A 103 4.69 0.87 -10.77
C ASP A 103 4.84 1.56 -12.14
N PHE A 104 6.06 1.64 -12.66
CA PHE A 104 6.33 2.13 -14.01
C PHE A 104 5.56 1.33 -15.06
N TRP A 105 5.55 -0.02 -14.99
CA TRP A 105 4.76 -0.87 -15.87
C TRP A 105 3.28 -0.52 -15.84
N ALA A 106 2.70 -0.39 -14.67
CA ALA A 106 1.27 -0.10 -14.54
C ALA A 106 0.89 1.28 -15.09
N LEU A 107 1.69 2.31 -14.80
CA LEU A 107 1.50 3.66 -15.34
C LEU A 107 1.70 3.70 -16.86
N THR A 108 2.76 3.05 -17.37
CA THR A 108 3.07 3.00 -18.80
C THR A 108 2.04 2.20 -19.59
N SER A 109 1.34 1.24 -19.00
CA SER A 109 0.24 0.53 -19.66
C SER A 109 -0.91 1.45 -20.05
N VAL A 110 -1.04 2.62 -19.41
CA VAL A 110 -2.03 3.65 -19.74
C VAL A 110 -1.45 4.71 -20.68
N THR A 111 -0.24 5.19 -20.40
CA THR A 111 0.38 6.27 -21.18
C THR A 111 0.91 5.81 -22.55
N GLY A 112 1.17 4.52 -22.73
CA GLY A 112 1.79 3.96 -23.93
C GLY A 112 3.24 4.38 -24.16
N GLN A 113 3.81 5.22 -23.31
CA GLN A 113 5.19 5.69 -23.36
C GLN A 113 5.68 6.05 -21.96
N GLY A 114 6.99 5.84 -21.70
CA GLY A 114 7.58 6.20 -20.41
C GLY A 114 9.09 6.18 -20.41
N THR A 115 9.65 7.05 -19.56
CA THR A 115 11.06 7.10 -19.24
C THR A 115 11.26 6.57 -17.83
N TYR A 116 12.05 5.54 -17.69
CA TYR A 116 12.44 4.89 -16.45
C TYR A 116 13.86 5.24 -16.11
N VAL A 117 14.12 5.70 -14.89
CA VAL A 117 15.45 6.05 -14.41
C VAL A 117 15.76 5.28 -13.13
N GLU A 118 16.87 4.54 -13.10
CA GLU A 118 17.26 3.73 -11.94
C GLU A 118 18.78 3.69 -11.80
N ARG A 119 19.27 3.87 -10.55
CA ARG A 119 20.71 3.92 -10.22
C ARG A 119 21.36 2.54 -10.13
N GLN A 120 20.59 1.50 -9.82
CA GLN A 120 21.13 0.15 -9.65
C GLN A 120 21.18 -0.59 -10.99
N ALA A 121 22.39 -0.88 -11.45
CA ALA A 121 22.65 -1.53 -12.74
C ALA A 121 21.88 -2.86 -12.93
N ASP A 122 21.78 -3.67 -11.87
CA ASP A 122 21.11 -4.97 -11.93
C ASP A 122 19.59 -4.83 -12.08
N LEU A 123 18.97 -3.80 -11.48
CA LEU A 123 17.57 -3.48 -11.67
C LEU A 123 17.31 -2.97 -13.09
N VAL A 124 18.19 -2.12 -13.62
CA VAL A 124 18.09 -1.67 -15.03
C VAL A 124 18.23 -2.85 -16.01
N ALA A 125 19.15 -3.78 -15.76
CA ALA A 125 19.30 -4.98 -16.59
C ALA A 125 18.02 -5.84 -16.55
N ALA A 126 17.45 -6.07 -15.37
CA ALA A 126 16.18 -6.77 -15.21
C ALA A 126 15.03 -6.03 -15.91
N ALA A 127 14.94 -4.69 -15.77
CA ALA A 127 13.93 -3.87 -16.44
C ALA A 127 14.02 -3.97 -17.97
N ARG A 128 15.25 -3.96 -18.53
CA ARG A 128 15.49 -4.13 -19.98
C ARG A 128 15.05 -5.50 -20.50
N ALA A 129 15.13 -6.54 -19.68
CA ALA A 129 14.66 -7.88 -20.05
C ALA A 129 13.13 -8.02 -19.88
N ASN A 130 12.56 -7.45 -18.83
CA ASN A 130 11.18 -7.69 -18.39
C ASN A 130 10.18 -6.75 -19.06
N LEU A 131 10.45 -5.42 -19.04
CA LEU A 131 9.46 -4.42 -19.45
C LEU A 131 9.05 -4.53 -20.92
N PRO A 132 9.93 -4.82 -21.90
CA PRO A 132 9.50 -5.04 -23.28
C PRO A 132 8.59 -6.27 -23.46
N ARG A 133 8.71 -7.29 -22.60
CA ARG A 133 7.80 -8.47 -22.61
C ARG A 133 6.42 -8.14 -22.05
N LEU A 134 6.37 -7.25 -21.08
CA LEU A 134 5.15 -6.83 -20.40
C LEU A 134 4.41 -5.71 -21.15
N LEU A 135 5.13 -4.91 -21.94
CA LEU A 135 4.67 -3.72 -22.63
C LEU A 135 5.19 -3.70 -24.09
N PRO A 136 4.86 -4.70 -24.91
CA PRO A 136 5.45 -4.86 -26.26
C PRO A 136 5.17 -3.68 -27.21
N GLU A 137 4.04 -2.97 -27.01
CA GLU A 137 3.63 -1.86 -27.86
C GLU A 137 4.05 -0.48 -27.31
N ALA A 138 4.61 -0.43 -26.08
CA ALA A 138 4.95 0.84 -25.45
C ALA A 138 6.31 1.37 -25.90
N LYS A 139 6.43 2.69 -25.96
CA LYS A 139 7.73 3.36 -26.19
C LYS A 139 8.46 3.54 -24.87
N LEU A 140 9.47 2.71 -24.64
CA LEU A 140 10.22 2.66 -23.39
C LEU A 140 11.61 3.28 -23.55
N GLN A 141 11.97 4.15 -22.61
CA GLN A 141 13.34 4.63 -22.43
C GLN A 141 13.82 4.20 -21.04
N LEU A 142 14.85 3.34 -21.00
CA LEU A 142 15.37 2.73 -19.76
C LEU A 142 16.79 3.25 -19.51
N ILE A 143 16.91 4.19 -18.58
CA ILE A 143 18.12 4.94 -18.27
C ILE A 143 18.76 4.38 -16.99
N HIS A 144 20.05 4.04 -17.08
CA HIS A 144 20.88 3.71 -15.92
C HIS A 144 21.57 4.98 -15.42
N GLY A 145 21.25 5.41 -14.21
CA GLY A 145 21.86 6.58 -13.60
C GLY A 145 21.05 7.13 -12.43
N GLU A 146 21.64 8.09 -11.74
CA GLU A 146 20.97 8.84 -10.69
C GLU A 146 20.08 9.94 -11.31
N SER A 147 18.83 9.98 -10.96
CA SER A 147 17.86 10.90 -11.57
C SER A 147 18.08 12.36 -11.19
N ILE A 148 18.46 12.65 -9.93
CA ILE A 148 18.57 14.01 -9.43
C ILE A 148 19.72 14.79 -10.10
N PRO A 149 20.96 14.29 -10.22
CA PRO A 149 22.03 14.98 -10.93
C PRO A 149 21.73 15.24 -12.41
N GLN A 150 20.85 14.42 -13.02
CA GLN A 150 20.46 14.52 -14.43
C GLN A 150 19.10 15.21 -14.62
N LEU A 151 18.49 15.77 -13.56
CA LEU A 151 17.11 16.21 -13.56
C LEU A 151 16.82 17.23 -14.68
N ARG A 152 17.67 18.23 -14.86
CA ARG A 152 17.53 19.24 -15.92
C ARG A 152 17.52 18.62 -17.33
N GLU A 153 18.43 17.69 -17.61
CA GLU A 153 18.53 17.01 -18.90
C GLU A 153 17.28 16.14 -19.13
N LEU A 154 16.88 15.38 -18.12
CA LEU A 154 15.69 14.54 -18.17
C LEU A 154 14.42 15.36 -18.45
N ILE A 155 14.21 16.47 -17.73
CA ILE A 155 13.03 17.33 -17.91
C ILE A 155 13.06 18.01 -19.27
N SER A 156 14.19 18.58 -19.69
CA SER A 156 14.29 19.28 -20.98
C SER A 156 14.08 18.35 -22.18
N THR A 157 14.61 17.12 -22.09
CA THR A 157 14.55 16.13 -23.18
C THR A 157 13.17 15.48 -23.26
N HIS A 158 12.60 15.04 -22.15
CA HIS A 158 11.39 14.24 -22.13
C HIS A 158 10.11 15.06 -21.86
N GLN A 159 10.24 16.27 -21.33
CA GLN A 159 9.13 17.20 -21.03
C GLN A 159 7.94 16.47 -20.35
N PRO A 160 8.17 15.77 -19.24
CA PRO A 160 7.14 14.94 -18.64
C PRO A 160 5.95 15.77 -18.14
N THR A 161 4.76 15.21 -18.28
CA THR A 161 3.52 15.76 -17.73
C THR A 161 3.06 14.99 -16.50
N LEU A 162 3.60 13.80 -16.31
CA LEU A 162 3.42 12.98 -15.11
C LEU A 162 4.79 12.50 -14.62
N ILE A 163 5.14 12.87 -13.39
CA ILE A 163 6.36 12.42 -12.71
C ILE A 163 5.95 11.46 -11.61
N TYR A 164 6.54 10.26 -11.62
CA TYR A 164 6.40 9.29 -10.54
C TYR A 164 7.66 9.24 -9.69
N LEU A 165 7.46 9.09 -8.37
CA LEU A 165 8.54 9.02 -7.40
C LEU A 165 8.19 8.03 -6.27
N ASP A 166 9.09 7.11 -5.97
CA ASP A 166 9.06 6.21 -4.81
C ASP A 166 10.36 6.40 -4.00
N PRO A 167 10.47 7.48 -3.21
CA PRO A 167 11.72 7.78 -2.53
C PRO A 167 12.05 6.71 -1.49
N ALA A 168 13.29 6.21 -1.54
CA ALA A 168 13.80 5.26 -0.57
C ALA A 168 14.17 5.97 0.75
N ARG A 169 14.33 5.23 1.82
CA ARG A 169 14.94 5.74 3.05
C ARG A 169 16.44 5.92 2.84
N ARG A 170 17.02 7.00 3.37
CA ARG A 170 18.48 7.21 3.38
C ARG A 170 19.17 6.05 4.08
N GLU A 171 20.20 5.50 3.43
CA GLU A 171 21.07 4.51 4.05
C GLU A 171 22.01 5.21 5.05
N GLY A 172 22.14 4.67 6.26
CA GLY A 172 23.14 5.12 7.26
C GLY A 172 22.60 5.93 8.43
N GLU A 173 21.31 6.28 8.48
CA GLU A 173 20.73 6.85 9.69
C GLU A 173 20.32 5.74 10.67
N ASP A 174 20.49 6.06 11.96
CA ASP A 174 20.32 5.17 13.12
C ASP A 174 19.03 4.32 13.01
N THR A 175 19.17 3.04 12.69
CA THR A 175 18.07 2.08 12.57
C THR A 175 17.31 1.88 13.87
N THR A 176 17.79 2.48 14.98
CA THR A 176 17.13 2.45 16.30
C THR A 176 15.98 3.45 16.41
N ARG A 177 15.90 4.47 15.55
CA ARG A 177 14.75 5.38 15.49
C ARG A 177 13.54 4.66 14.89
N ARG A 178 12.54 4.40 15.73
CA ARG A 178 11.27 3.77 15.34
C ARG A 178 10.28 4.70 14.61
N VAL A 179 10.60 5.98 14.48
CA VAL A 179 9.73 6.98 13.85
C VAL A 179 10.25 7.23 12.43
N TYR A 180 9.42 6.94 11.44
CA TYR A 180 9.66 7.27 10.04
C TYR A 180 9.25 8.73 9.82
N ALA A 181 10.16 9.55 9.29
CA ALA A 181 9.90 10.94 8.93
C ALA A 181 10.05 11.13 7.43
N ILE A 182 9.31 12.10 6.87
CA ILE A 182 9.37 12.43 5.44
C ILE A 182 10.74 13.01 5.06
N GLU A 183 11.43 13.61 6.02
CA GLU A 183 12.77 14.19 5.90
C GLU A 183 13.85 13.13 5.65
N ASP A 184 13.58 11.86 6.03
CA ASP A 184 14.50 10.74 5.84
C ASP A 184 14.42 10.14 4.42
N CYS A 185 13.55 10.67 3.55
CA CYS A 185 13.36 10.18 2.20
C CYS A 185 14.44 10.66 1.24
N GLU A 186 14.86 9.79 0.31
CA GLU A 186 15.79 10.08 -0.77
C GLU A 186 15.23 9.60 -2.12
N PRO A 187 15.06 10.51 -3.11
CA PRO A 187 15.33 11.95 -3.03
C PRO A 187 14.39 12.69 -2.06
N SER A 188 14.94 13.76 -1.45
CA SER A 188 14.16 14.61 -0.53
C SER A 188 13.12 15.43 -1.28
N LEU A 189 11.86 15.34 -0.88
CA LEU A 189 10.78 16.17 -1.47
C LEU A 189 10.98 17.64 -1.19
N HIS A 190 11.56 18.02 -0.04
CA HIS A 190 11.81 19.42 0.32
C HIS A 190 12.79 20.13 -0.63
N THR A 191 13.71 19.38 -1.23
CA THR A 191 14.65 19.94 -2.22
C THR A 191 14.14 19.76 -3.64
N LEU A 192 13.54 18.62 -3.95
CA LEU A 192 13.10 18.26 -5.29
C LEU A 192 11.94 19.12 -5.79
N LEU A 193 10.92 19.40 -4.95
CA LEU A 193 9.75 20.15 -5.39
C LEU A 193 10.08 21.60 -5.81
N PRO A 194 10.85 22.39 -5.01
CA PRO A 194 11.31 23.71 -5.46
C PRO A 194 12.20 23.67 -6.70
N GLU A 195 13.06 22.68 -6.83
CA GLU A 195 13.91 22.51 -8.00
C GLU A 195 13.09 22.23 -9.26
N LEU A 196 12.14 21.29 -9.20
CA LEU A 196 11.21 21.02 -10.30
C LEU A 196 10.41 22.27 -10.68
N HIS A 197 9.84 22.99 -9.71
CA HIS A 197 9.11 24.22 -9.97
C HIS A 197 10.00 25.24 -10.73
N THR A 198 11.23 25.45 -10.29
CA THR A 198 12.19 26.35 -10.94
C THR A 198 12.50 25.90 -12.36
N LEU A 199 12.79 24.60 -12.57
CA LEU A 199 13.12 24.05 -13.88
C LEU A 199 11.98 24.22 -14.89
N TYR A 200 10.72 23.90 -14.50
CA TYR A 200 9.58 24.04 -15.39
C TYR A 200 9.33 25.50 -15.78
N ARG A 201 9.53 26.44 -14.86
CA ARG A 201 9.47 27.89 -15.19
C ARG A 201 10.56 28.31 -16.16
N GLU A 202 11.82 27.96 -15.88
CA GLU A 202 12.97 28.31 -16.74
C GLU A 202 12.84 27.75 -18.15
N LEU A 203 12.33 26.52 -18.26
CA LEU A 203 12.12 25.86 -19.55
C LEU A 203 10.81 26.25 -20.24
N SER A 204 9.99 27.11 -19.62
CA SER A 204 8.67 27.52 -20.10
C SER A 204 7.75 26.32 -20.42
N LEU A 205 7.83 25.26 -19.61
CA LEU A 205 7.01 24.08 -19.72
C LEU A 205 5.75 24.19 -18.85
N PRO A 206 4.62 23.57 -19.24
CA PRO A 206 3.48 23.43 -18.37
C PRO A 206 3.83 22.55 -17.19
N PHE A 207 3.40 22.94 -15.97
CA PHE A 207 3.70 22.20 -14.75
C PHE A 207 3.14 20.77 -14.81
N PRO A 208 3.92 19.78 -14.36
CA PRO A 208 3.51 18.40 -14.35
C PRO A 208 2.65 18.09 -13.12
N ARG A 209 1.98 16.95 -13.16
CA ARG A 209 1.46 16.28 -11.96
C ARG A 209 2.55 15.36 -11.40
N LEU A 210 2.69 15.35 -10.08
CA LEU A 210 3.56 14.38 -9.42
C LEU A 210 2.72 13.37 -8.65
N LEU A 211 3.05 12.11 -8.81
CA LEU A 211 2.54 11.01 -8.01
C LEU A 211 3.69 10.47 -7.16
N VAL A 212 3.62 10.69 -5.87
CA VAL A 212 4.65 10.26 -4.91
C VAL A 212 4.12 9.13 -4.06
N LYS A 213 4.80 7.98 -4.08
CA LYS A 213 4.52 6.86 -3.20
C LYS A 213 5.38 6.96 -1.95
N LEU A 214 4.77 6.78 -0.80
CA LEU A 214 5.44 6.85 0.50
C LEU A 214 5.10 5.61 1.36
N SER A 215 5.97 5.34 2.32
CA SER A 215 5.75 4.27 3.30
C SER A 215 4.48 4.50 4.12
N PRO A 216 3.67 3.46 4.37
CA PRO A 216 2.51 3.56 5.24
C PRO A 216 2.88 3.78 6.72
N MET A 217 4.16 3.72 7.07
CA MET A 217 4.64 3.99 8.43
C MET A 217 4.72 5.49 8.75
N LEU A 218 4.71 6.36 7.75
CA LEU A 218 4.74 7.81 7.95
C LEU A 218 3.47 8.31 8.65
N ASP A 219 3.62 9.35 9.48
CA ASP A 219 2.48 10.08 10.03
C ASP A 219 1.81 10.90 8.93
N VAL A 220 0.51 10.71 8.73
CA VAL A 220 -0.26 11.31 7.65
C VAL A 220 -0.31 12.84 7.79
N VAL A 221 -0.63 13.34 8.99
CA VAL A 221 -0.80 14.77 9.23
C VAL A 221 0.55 15.49 9.15
N HIS A 222 1.59 14.91 9.75
CA HIS A 222 2.95 15.44 9.65
C HIS A 222 3.41 15.49 8.20
N THR A 223 3.20 14.43 7.43
CA THR A 223 3.55 14.39 5.99
C THR A 223 2.89 15.52 5.21
N LEU A 224 1.59 15.76 5.41
CA LEU A 224 0.86 16.81 4.71
C LEU A 224 1.32 18.24 5.11
N ARG A 225 1.72 18.43 6.37
CA ARG A 225 2.27 19.72 6.83
C ARG A 225 3.67 19.99 6.32
N SER A 226 4.39 18.92 5.96
CA SER A 226 5.78 18.99 5.48
C SER A 226 5.89 19.08 3.95
N VAL A 227 4.84 18.74 3.19
CA VAL A 227 4.87 18.70 1.72
C VAL A 227 3.86 19.68 1.15
N ALA A 228 4.34 20.71 0.44
CA ALA A 228 3.47 21.69 -0.22
C ALA A 228 2.84 21.12 -1.51
N GLY A 229 1.72 21.70 -1.95
CA GLY A 229 1.10 21.41 -3.22
C GLY A 229 0.31 20.09 -3.28
N VAL A 230 0.14 19.39 -2.15
CA VAL A 230 -0.66 18.16 -2.11
C VAL A 230 -2.14 18.49 -2.34
N ARG A 231 -2.74 17.87 -3.35
CA ARG A 231 -4.19 17.98 -3.66
C ARG A 231 -4.97 16.80 -3.11
N GLU A 232 -4.41 15.61 -3.27
CA GLU A 232 -5.04 14.38 -2.81
C GLU A 232 -4.02 13.53 -2.05
N LEU A 233 -4.45 12.94 -0.96
CA LEU A 233 -3.72 11.91 -0.24
C LEU A 233 -4.53 10.63 -0.31
N HIS A 234 -3.94 9.59 -0.89
CA HIS A 234 -4.52 8.26 -0.93
C HIS A 234 -3.81 7.35 0.08
N VAL A 235 -4.59 6.74 0.95
CA VAL A 235 -4.14 5.64 1.78
C VAL A 235 -4.62 4.35 1.16
N VAL A 236 -3.70 3.48 0.78
CA VAL A 236 -4.03 2.23 0.10
C VAL A 236 -3.67 1.05 0.99
N SER A 237 -4.66 0.19 1.24
CA SER A 237 -4.44 -1.13 1.82
C SER A 237 -4.69 -2.23 0.79
N VAL A 238 -4.02 -3.36 0.99
CA VAL A 238 -4.21 -4.56 0.18
C VAL A 238 -4.55 -5.69 1.14
N ARG A 239 -5.73 -6.28 0.98
CA ARG A 239 -6.21 -7.39 1.83
C ARG A 239 -6.18 -7.05 3.32
N GLY A 240 -6.57 -5.82 3.67
CA GLY A 240 -6.65 -5.36 5.06
C GLY A 240 -5.33 -4.93 5.71
N GLU A 241 -4.26 -4.77 4.95
CA GLU A 241 -2.98 -4.25 5.43
C GLU A 241 -2.61 -2.96 4.68
N ALA A 242 -2.40 -1.85 5.41
CA ALA A 242 -1.95 -0.59 4.81
C ALA A 242 -0.58 -0.78 4.15
N LYS A 243 -0.49 -0.49 2.85
CA LYS A 243 0.70 -0.74 2.03
C LYS A 243 1.44 0.52 1.62
N GLU A 244 0.71 1.59 1.33
CA GLU A 244 1.32 2.81 0.82
C GLU A 244 0.44 4.04 1.09
N LEU A 245 1.09 5.19 1.17
CA LEU A 245 0.50 6.51 1.03
C LEU A 245 0.86 7.02 -0.36
N LEU A 246 -0.11 7.59 -1.08
CA LEU A 246 0.14 8.24 -2.37
C LEU A 246 -0.22 9.72 -2.24
N LEU A 247 0.70 10.60 -2.61
CA LEU A 247 0.45 12.03 -2.71
C LEU A 247 0.30 12.39 -4.19
N LEU A 248 -0.81 13.01 -4.56
CA LEU A 248 -0.95 13.69 -5.83
C LEU A 248 -0.63 15.17 -5.59
N ILE A 249 0.48 15.62 -6.18
CA ILE A 249 1.03 16.96 -5.97
C ILE A 249 0.89 17.77 -7.26
N ASP A 250 0.48 19.01 -7.11
CA ASP A 250 0.45 20.02 -8.14
C ASP A 250 1.58 21.03 -7.88
N LEU A 251 2.36 21.37 -8.90
CA LEU A 251 3.48 22.31 -8.79
C LEU A 251 3.10 23.76 -9.15
N THR A 252 1.84 24.06 -9.42
CA THR A 252 1.42 25.44 -9.72
C THR A 252 1.63 26.38 -8.53
N GLU A 253 1.80 27.67 -8.80
CA GLU A 253 1.98 28.68 -7.73
C GLU A 253 0.80 28.69 -6.75
N ALA A 254 -0.43 28.55 -7.26
CA ALA A 254 -1.63 28.46 -6.44
C ALA A 254 -1.65 27.24 -5.50
N ALA A 255 -1.03 26.14 -5.91
CA ALA A 255 -0.96 24.94 -5.08
C ALA A 255 0.05 25.07 -3.94
N ASN A 256 1.14 25.84 -4.12
CA ASN A 256 2.10 26.08 -3.04
C ASN A 256 1.51 26.89 -1.88
N GLU A 257 0.40 27.61 -2.11
CA GLU A 257 -0.37 28.30 -1.07
C GLU A 257 -1.48 27.43 -0.48
N ALA A 258 -1.73 26.24 -1.04
CA ALA A 258 -2.78 25.34 -0.57
C ALA A 258 -2.43 24.82 0.85
N LYS A 259 -3.40 24.96 1.74
CA LYS A 259 -3.24 24.51 3.13
C LYS A 259 -3.51 23.01 3.24
N PRO A 260 -2.87 22.31 4.19
CA PRO A 260 -3.13 20.88 4.44
C PRO A 260 -4.61 20.55 4.67
N GLU A 261 -5.39 21.51 5.21
CA GLU A 261 -6.82 21.38 5.47
C GLU A 261 -7.65 21.25 4.18
N ALA A 262 -7.17 21.74 3.04
CA ALA A 262 -7.85 21.65 1.73
C ALA A 262 -7.64 20.31 1.00
N VAL A 263 -6.79 19.43 1.55
CA VAL A 263 -6.45 18.16 0.89
C VAL A 263 -7.63 17.19 0.94
N THR A 264 -7.93 16.57 -0.21
CA THR A 264 -8.88 15.46 -0.29
C THR A 264 -8.19 14.16 0.16
N PHE A 265 -8.79 13.46 1.13
CA PHE A 265 -8.35 12.14 1.53
C PHE A 265 -9.15 11.06 0.81
N VAL A 266 -8.44 10.05 0.36
CA VAL A 266 -9.02 8.84 -0.23
C VAL A 266 -8.45 7.63 0.50
N ALA A 267 -9.31 6.82 1.12
CA ALA A 267 -8.91 5.56 1.71
C ALA A 267 -9.51 4.40 0.91
N GLN A 268 -8.67 3.52 0.39
CA GLN A 268 -9.08 2.39 -0.42
C GLN A 268 -8.44 1.09 0.04
N ASP A 269 -9.25 0.06 0.27
CA ASP A 269 -8.77 -1.31 0.44
C ASP A 269 -8.91 -2.07 -0.88
N LEU A 270 -7.80 -2.62 -1.36
CA LEU A 270 -7.75 -3.41 -2.58
C LEU A 270 -7.86 -4.89 -2.22
N HIS A 271 -9.05 -5.45 -2.44
CA HIS A 271 -9.28 -6.88 -2.25
C HIS A 271 -9.80 -7.51 -3.54
N PRO A 272 -9.14 -8.54 -4.10
CA PRO A 272 -9.48 -9.07 -5.41
C PRO A 272 -10.89 -9.70 -5.49
N THR A 273 -11.39 -10.22 -4.37
CA THR A 273 -12.68 -10.94 -4.31
C THR A 273 -13.73 -10.25 -3.43
N GLN A 274 -13.37 -9.20 -2.71
CA GLN A 274 -14.26 -8.49 -1.80
C GLN A 274 -14.02 -6.98 -1.96
N PRO A 275 -14.49 -6.38 -3.06
CA PRO A 275 -14.30 -4.94 -3.26
C PRO A 275 -15.01 -4.16 -2.15
N THR A 276 -14.30 -3.24 -1.53
CA THR A 276 -14.86 -2.31 -0.57
C THR A 276 -15.01 -0.93 -1.21
N PRO A 277 -16.03 -0.14 -0.83
CA PRO A 277 -16.15 1.22 -1.32
C PRO A 277 -14.96 2.06 -0.85
N ALA A 278 -14.54 3.03 -1.66
CA ALA A 278 -13.57 4.02 -1.23
C ALA A 278 -14.24 5.00 -0.25
N PHE A 279 -13.51 5.40 0.78
CA PHE A 279 -13.85 6.59 1.56
C PHE A 279 -13.17 7.80 0.92
N ILE A 280 -13.96 8.80 0.54
CA ILE A 280 -13.46 10.03 -0.09
C ILE A 280 -14.00 11.22 0.71
N LEU A 281 -13.10 12.06 1.22
CA LEU A 281 -13.47 13.22 2.01
C LEU A 281 -12.64 14.44 1.58
N PRO A 282 -13.25 15.42 0.89
CA PRO A 282 -12.64 16.72 0.64
C PRO A 282 -12.41 17.47 1.95
N GLU A 283 -11.38 18.33 1.99
CA GLU A 283 -11.06 19.14 3.16
C GLU A 283 -11.01 18.32 4.47
N ALA A 284 -10.41 17.13 4.36
CA ALA A 284 -10.59 16.07 5.36
C ALA A 284 -10.10 16.47 6.77
N LEU A 285 -8.99 17.19 6.87
CA LEU A 285 -8.48 17.62 8.18
C LEU A 285 -9.39 18.69 8.82
N HIS A 286 -9.90 19.63 8.02
CA HIS A 286 -10.87 20.62 8.51
C HIS A 286 -12.17 19.93 8.98
N TYR A 287 -12.67 18.97 8.19
CA TYR A 287 -13.85 18.21 8.56
C TYR A 287 -13.62 17.40 9.85
N GLU A 288 -12.47 16.73 10.00
CA GLU A 288 -12.13 15.95 11.21
C GLU A 288 -12.07 16.83 12.46
N GLU A 289 -11.49 18.03 12.35
CA GLU A 289 -11.42 18.98 13.47
C GLU A 289 -12.80 19.48 13.91
N SER A 290 -13.72 19.70 12.97
CA SER A 290 -15.07 20.22 13.23
C SER A 290 -16.09 19.14 13.56
N ALA A 291 -15.88 17.90 13.12
CA ALA A 291 -16.79 16.78 13.31
C ALA A 291 -16.98 16.42 14.80
N GLN A 292 -18.21 16.20 15.17
CA GLN A 292 -18.56 15.72 16.50
C GLN A 292 -18.87 14.22 16.44
N LEU A 293 -18.17 13.44 17.25
CA LEU A 293 -18.39 12.01 17.38
C LEU A 293 -19.22 11.71 18.64
N ARG A 294 -20.34 11.05 18.44
CA ARG A 294 -21.16 10.52 19.55
C ARG A 294 -20.62 9.17 20.01
N TYR A 295 -20.84 8.84 21.27
CA TYR A 295 -20.41 7.58 21.86
C TYR A 295 -21.61 6.80 22.39
N ALA A 296 -21.75 5.56 21.94
CA ALA A 296 -22.76 4.64 22.44
C ALA A 296 -22.34 4.06 23.79
N VAL A 297 -23.30 3.93 24.69
CA VAL A 297 -23.08 3.26 26.00
C VAL A 297 -22.98 1.75 25.83
N SER A 298 -23.65 1.18 24.83
CA SER A 298 -23.66 -0.24 24.48
C SER A 298 -23.72 -0.40 22.97
N PRO A 299 -23.20 -1.49 22.41
CA PRO A 299 -23.39 -1.79 20.98
C PRO A 299 -24.89 -1.84 20.62
N CYS A 300 -25.25 -1.19 19.50
CA CYS A 300 -26.59 -1.21 18.89
C CYS A 300 -26.76 -2.48 18.02
N ALA A 301 -27.79 -2.48 17.14
CA ALA A 301 -28.10 -3.62 16.28
C ALA A 301 -26.98 -4.00 15.29
N TYR A 302 -26.15 -3.02 14.88
CA TYR A 302 -25.06 -3.22 13.93
C TYR A 302 -23.74 -2.71 14.48
N LEU A 303 -22.67 -3.43 14.14
CA LEU A 303 -21.28 -3.06 14.44
C LEU A 303 -20.50 -2.86 13.15
N PHE A 304 -19.68 -1.81 13.10
CA PHE A 304 -18.88 -1.46 11.92
C PHE A 304 -17.40 -1.36 12.28
N GLU A 305 -16.58 -2.01 11.47
CA GLU A 305 -15.12 -1.97 11.59
C GLU A 305 -14.52 -1.40 10.30
N PRO A 306 -13.92 -0.19 10.33
CA PRO A 306 -13.29 0.41 9.16
C PRO A 306 -12.13 -0.45 8.63
N HIS A 307 -11.89 -0.45 7.32
CA HIS A 307 -10.73 -1.14 6.74
C HIS A 307 -9.41 -0.42 7.10
N ALA A 308 -8.28 -1.13 6.92
CA ALA A 308 -6.97 -0.66 7.36
C ALA A 308 -6.53 0.68 6.74
N ALA A 309 -6.86 0.93 5.47
CA ALA A 309 -6.55 2.21 4.85
C ALA A 309 -7.29 3.36 5.53
N LEU A 310 -8.59 3.20 5.83
CA LEU A 310 -9.37 4.22 6.51
C LEU A 310 -8.89 4.45 7.95
N MET A 311 -8.54 3.37 8.64
CA MET A 311 -7.93 3.48 9.97
C MET A 311 -6.63 4.28 9.96
N LYS A 312 -5.82 4.11 8.92
CA LYS A 312 -4.53 4.80 8.80
C LYS A 312 -4.67 6.30 8.53
N THR A 313 -5.81 6.78 8.01
CA THR A 313 -6.04 8.22 7.80
C THR A 313 -6.06 9.02 9.09
N GLY A 314 -6.48 8.43 10.21
CA GLY A 314 -6.73 9.12 11.48
C GLY A 314 -8.07 9.87 11.55
N LEU A 315 -8.93 9.76 10.54
CA LEU A 315 -10.21 10.51 10.42
C LEU A 315 -11.35 9.84 11.22
N TYR A 316 -11.14 9.62 12.50
CA TYR A 316 -12.06 8.82 13.32
C TYR A 316 -13.39 9.49 13.61
N ARG A 317 -13.40 10.83 13.79
CA ARG A 317 -14.64 11.59 14.00
C ARG A 317 -15.42 11.69 12.70
N SER A 318 -14.70 11.92 11.59
CA SER A 318 -15.29 12.01 10.25
C SER A 318 -16.04 10.73 9.87
N ILE A 319 -15.51 9.55 10.21
CA ILE A 319 -16.19 8.27 9.96
C ILE A 319 -17.57 8.26 10.64
N GLY A 320 -17.63 8.59 11.93
CA GLY A 320 -18.89 8.65 12.67
C GLY A 320 -19.86 9.66 12.09
N ALA A 321 -19.39 10.86 11.75
CA ALA A 321 -20.24 11.93 11.23
C ALA A 321 -20.74 11.65 9.80
N VAL A 322 -19.89 11.13 8.90
CA VAL A 322 -20.27 10.85 7.49
C VAL A 322 -21.30 9.73 7.40
N TYR A 323 -21.20 8.72 8.25
CA TYR A 323 -22.07 7.54 8.20
C TYR A 323 -23.16 7.56 9.29
N ASP A 324 -23.28 8.65 10.06
CA ASP A 324 -24.21 8.79 11.21
C ASP A 324 -24.11 7.64 12.21
N LEU A 325 -22.86 7.32 12.60
CA LEU A 325 -22.56 6.23 13.52
C LEU A 325 -22.09 6.77 14.88
N GLU A 326 -22.31 5.99 15.92
CA GLU A 326 -21.74 6.21 17.24
C GLU A 326 -20.49 5.35 17.44
N ALA A 327 -19.45 5.87 18.09
CA ALA A 327 -18.28 5.09 18.43
C ALA A 327 -18.48 4.35 19.77
N LEU A 328 -17.91 3.17 19.91
CA LEU A 328 -17.93 2.46 21.19
C LEU A 328 -16.95 3.04 22.20
N HIS A 329 -15.79 3.52 21.75
CA HIS A 329 -14.76 4.13 22.61
C HIS A 329 -13.74 4.87 21.74
N PRO A 330 -13.11 5.97 22.21
CA PRO A 330 -12.12 6.73 21.42
C PRO A 330 -11.00 5.88 20.84
N ASN A 331 -10.54 4.84 21.54
CA ASN A 331 -9.42 4.00 21.14
C ASN A 331 -9.82 2.66 20.53
N SER A 332 -11.13 2.32 20.47
CA SER A 332 -11.58 1.06 19.86
C SER A 332 -11.69 1.16 18.34
N HIS A 333 -12.06 2.34 17.85
CA HIS A 333 -12.36 2.61 16.45
C HIS A 333 -13.35 1.61 15.85
N LEU A 334 -14.28 1.16 16.68
CA LEU A 334 -15.47 0.41 16.32
C LEU A 334 -16.67 1.33 16.43
N TYR A 335 -17.55 1.24 15.47
CA TYR A 335 -18.75 2.07 15.40
C TYR A 335 -20.00 1.21 15.45
N THR A 336 -21.14 1.80 15.84
CA THR A 336 -22.41 1.10 15.99
C THR A 336 -23.57 1.99 15.58
N ALA A 337 -24.66 1.36 15.16
CA ALA A 337 -25.93 2.02 14.88
C ALA A 337 -27.09 1.01 14.94
N ASP A 338 -28.32 1.49 15.07
CA ASP A 338 -29.52 0.64 15.01
C ASP A 338 -29.96 0.34 13.57
N THR A 339 -29.47 1.11 12.61
CA THR A 339 -29.75 0.94 11.16
C THR A 339 -28.47 0.91 10.36
N LEU A 340 -28.54 0.32 9.17
CA LEU A 340 -27.42 0.39 8.23
C LEU A 340 -27.33 1.80 7.62
N PRO A 341 -26.12 2.33 7.40
CA PRO A 341 -25.93 3.59 6.68
C PRO A 341 -26.50 3.51 5.26
N GLU A 342 -26.98 4.65 4.73
CA GLU A 342 -27.46 4.73 3.34
C GLU A 342 -26.34 4.45 2.33
N ALA A 343 -25.14 4.99 2.58
CA ALA A 343 -23.97 4.72 1.75
C ALA A 343 -23.26 3.45 2.23
N PRO A 344 -22.71 2.64 1.31
CA PRO A 344 -21.92 1.45 1.67
C PRO A 344 -20.74 1.81 2.56
N PHE A 345 -20.61 1.15 3.70
CA PHE A 345 -19.55 1.41 4.67
C PHE A 345 -18.18 0.90 4.17
N PRO A 346 -17.12 1.70 4.24
CA PRO A 346 -15.77 1.32 3.79
C PRO A 346 -15.06 0.47 4.85
N GLY A 347 -15.52 -0.76 5.00
CA GLY A 347 -15.04 -1.69 6.02
C GLY A 347 -15.88 -2.96 6.09
N ARG A 348 -15.96 -3.52 7.29
CA ARG A 348 -16.80 -4.69 7.58
C ARG A 348 -17.99 -4.29 8.42
N ALA A 349 -19.18 -4.76 8.05
CA ALA A 349 -20.40 -4.57 8.80
C ALA A 349 -20.89 -5.91 9.36
N PHE A 350 -21.48 -5.86 10.56
CA PHE A 350 -21.90 -7.04 11.30
C PHE A 350 -23.24 -6.76 11.98
N ALA A 351 -24.12 -7.76 11.99
CA ALA A 351 -25.29 -7.79 12.87
C ALA A 351 -24.85 -8.23 14.28
N VAL A 352 -25.22 -7.49 15.30
CA VAL A 352 -24.93 -7.82 16.70
C VAL A 352 -25.98 -8.83 17.19
N GLU A 353 -25.52 -10.02 17.62
CA GLU A 353 -26.40 -11.07 18.13
C GLU A 353 -26.48 -11.06 19.67
N ALA A 354 -25.36 -10.77 20.33
CA ALA A 354 -25.29 -10.72 21.79
C ALA A 354 -24.09 -9.92 22.28
N VAL A 355 -24.24 -9.31 23.45
CA VAL A 355 -23.17 -8.58 24.16
C VAL A 355 -23.01 -9.21 25.54
N TYR A 356 -21.76 -9.56 25.88
CA TYR A 356 -21.43 -10.19 27.15
C TYR A 356 -20.40 -9.32 27.90
N PRO A 357 -20.57 -9.13 29.23
CA PRO A 357 -19.51 -8.52 30.02
C PRO A 357 -18.27 -9.43 30.04
N PHE A 358 -17.10 -8.83 29.98
CA PHE A 358 -15.85 -9.61 30.09
C PHE A 358 -15.56 -9.95 31.56
N ALA A 359 -15.96 -11.16 31.96
CA ALA A 359 -15.71 -11.71 33.29
C ALA A 359 -14.92 -13.01 33.18
N SER A 360 -13.70 -13.04 33.72
CA SER A 360 -12.79 -14.20 33.61
C SER A 360 -13.40 -15.52 34.11
N SER A 361 -14.31 -15.46 35.10
CA SER A 361 -15.02 -16.62 35.64
C SER A 361 -16.04 -17.22 34.67
N GLN A 362 -16.56 -16.44 33.72
CA GLN A 362 -17.62 -16.84 32.80
C GLN A 362 -17.08 -17.30 31.43
N LEU A 363 -15.81 -17.06 31.12
CA LEU A 363 -15.24 -17.31 29.78
C LEU A 363 -15.39 -18.77 29.31
N LYS A 364 -15.22 -19.76 30.23
CA LYS A 364 -15.35 -21.17 29.86
C LYS A 364 -16.79 -21.56 29.51
N ALA A 365 -17.78 -20.96 30.19
CA ALA A 365 -19.19 -21.20 29.91
C ALA A 365 -19.57 -20.55 28.57
N LEU A 366 -19.18 -19.31 28.38
CA LEU A 366 -19.34 -18.59 27.12
C LEU A 366 -18.69 -19.30 25.93
N GLY A 367 -17.49 -19.83 26.12
CA GLY A 367 -16.81 -20.60 25.07
C GLY A 367 -17.55 -21.89 24.65
N ARG A 368 -18.25 -22.54 25.59
CA ARG A 368 -19.09 -23.71 25.27
C ARG A 368 -20.34 -23.29 24.48
N GLU A 369 -20.92 -22.13 24.81
CA GLU A 369 -22.07 -21.57 24.09
C GLU A 369 -21.70 -21.19 22.66
N ILE A 370 -20.57 -20.49 22.47
CA ILE A 370 -20.10 -20.01 21.15
C ILE A 370 -19.55 -21.15 20.28
N GLY A 371 -18.78 -22.08 20.85
CA GLY A 371 -18.17 -23.21 20.18
C GLY A 371 -17.06 -22.87 19.21
N ALA A 372 -17.33 -21.99 18.21
CA ALA A 372 -16.36 -21.58 17.20
C ALA A 372 -16.65 -20.13 16.74
N ALA A 373 -15.59 -19.31 16.60
CA ALA A 373 -15.70 -17.95 16.07
C ALA A 373 -14.33 -17.40 15.63
N GLN A 374 -14.33 -16.48 14.68
CA GLN A 374 -13.19 -15.58 14.45
C GLN A 374 -13.11 -14.59 15.62
N ILE A 375 -11.91 -14.33 16.16
CA ILE A 375 -11.74 -13.36 17.24
C ILE A 375 -11.02 -12.12 16.73
N THR A 376 -11.57 -10.96 17.04
CA THR A 376 -10.95 -9.63 16.83
C THR A 376 -10.92 -8.88 18.15
N CYS A 377 -9.77 -8.30 18.50
CA CYS A 377 -9.62 -7.48 19.71
C CYS A 377 -9.24 -6.04 19.32
N ARG A 378 -10.01 -5.06 19.84
CA ARG A 378 -9.78 -3.63 19.64
C ARG A 378 -9.85 -2.92 20.97
N ASN A 379 -8.76 -2.27 21.40
CA ASN A 379 -8.68 -1.66 22.73
C ASN A 379 -9.14 -2.62 23.84
N PHE A 380 -8.53 -3.79 23.90
CA PHE A 380 -8.92 -4.88 24.79
C PHE A 380 -7.70 -5.44 25.52
N PRO A 381 -7.82 -5.88 26.80
CA PRO A 381 -6.65 -6.30 27.60
C PRO A 381 -6.00 -7.61 27.15
N LEU A 382 -6.65 -8.37 26.28
CA LEU A 382 -6.12 -9.63 25.74
C LEU A 382 -5.94 -9.54 24.22
N ARG A 383 -4.90 -10.20 23.72
CA ARG A 383 -4.75 -10.47 22.29
C ARG A 383 -5.72 -11.58 21.85
N PRO A 384 -6.08 -11.64 20.55
CA PRO A 384 -7.03 -12.63 20.01
C PRO A 384 -6.67 -14.08 20.40
N GLU A 385 -5.39 -14.46 20.32
CA GLU A 385 -4.90 -15.81 20.63
C GLU A 385 -5.10 -16.15 22.12
N ALA A 386 -4.81 -15.18 23.01
CA ALA A 386 -4.99 -15.35 24.44
C ALA A 386 -6.46 -15.46 24.83
N LEU A 387 -7.33 -14.68 24.18
CA LEU A 387 -8.78 -14.74 24.38
C LEU A 387 -9.33 -16.08 23.88
N ARG A 388 -8.91 -16.55 22.70
CA ARG A 388 -9.25 -17.86 22.14
C ARG A 388 -8.88 -19.01 23.09
N ALA A 389 -7.67 -18.98 23.62
CA ALA A 389 -7.19 -19.98 24.56
C ALA A 389 -8.03 -20.03 25.86
N LYS A 390 -8.43 -18.86 26.40
CA LYS A 390 -9.27 -18.77 27.61
C LYS A 390 -10.70 -19.26 27.35
N LEU A 391 -11.29 -18.91 26.21
CA LEU A 391 -12.62 -19.38 25.77
C LEU A 391 -12.63 -20.85 25.36
N ARG A 392 -11.49 -21.39 24.91
CA ARG A 392 -11.35 -22.76 24.37
C ARG A 392 -12.23 -23.00 23.12
N ILE A 393 -12.36 -22.01 22.25
CA ILE A 393 -13.15 -22.10 21.02
C ILE A 393 -12.28 -22.38 19.80
N LYS A 394 -12.88 -23.00 18.79
CA LYS A 394 -12.26 -23.22 17.48
C LYS A 394 -12.39 -21.97 16.59
N ASP A 395 -11.62 -21.93 15.52
CA ASP A 395 -11.76 -20.90 14.49
C ASP A 395 -12.96 -21.20 13.58
N SER A 396 -13.69 -20.16 13.18
CA SER A 396 -14.82 -20.25 12.25
C SER A 396 -15.04 -18.90 11.60
N ALA A 397 -15.35 -18.90 10.29
CA ALA A 397 -15.68 -17.68 9.55
C ALA A 397 -17.17 -17.27 9.71
N GLU A 398 -18.02 -18.10 10.29
CA GLU A 398 -19.48 -17.83 10.39
C GLU A 398 -19.81 -16.79 11.44
N LEU A 399 -19.11 -16.82 12.57
CA LEU A 399 -19.27 -15.90 13.68
C LEU A 399 -18.00 -15.11 13.95
N THR A 400 -18.13 -13.86 14.31
CA THR A 400 -17.04 -13.01 14.80
C THR A 400 -17.33 -12.59 16.24
N LEU A 401 -16.34 -12.80 17.10
CA LEU A 401 -16.38 -12.33 18.49
C LEU A 401 -15.40 -11.16 18.62
N PHE A 402 -15.95 -9.97 18.86
CA PHE A 402 -15.14 -8.79 19.17
C PHE A 402 -14.91 -8.67 20.66
N GLY A 403 -13.64 -8.53 21.07
CA GLY A 403 -13.27 -8.07 22.39
C GLY A 403 -12.95 -6.58 22.33
N THR A 404 -13.66 -5.75 23.08
CA THR A 404 -13.46 -4.29 23.03
C THR A 404 -13.77 -3.63 24.38
N THR A 405 -13.47 -2.33 24.46
CA THR A 405 -13.84 -1.46 25.58
C THR A 405 -14.98 -0.56 25.15
N ALA A 406 -16.00 -0.45 25.97
CA ALA A 406 -17.15 0.45 25.78
C ALA A 406 -16.83 1.86 26.29
N SER A 407 -17.72 2.84 26.03
CA SER A 407 -17.52 4.25 26.37
C SER A 407 -17.40 4.53 27.87
N ASP A 408 -17.99 3.67 28.71
CA ASP A 408 -17.89 3.72 30.17
C ASP A 408 -16.61 3.06 30.73
N GLY A 409 -15.73 2.56 29.86
CA GLY A 409 -14.51 1.86 30.23
C GLY A 409 -14.69 0.36 30.53
N SER A 410 -15.90 -0.17 30.46
CA SER A 410 -16.14 -1.60 30.66
C SER A 410 -15.65 -2.43 29.48
N HIS A 411 -15.11 -3.63 29.76
CA HIS A 411 -14.70 -4.57 28.73
C HIS A 411 -15.85 -5.49 28.37
N VAL A 412 -16.14 -5.59 27.07
CA VAL A 412 -17.25 -6.39 26.54
C VAL A 412 -16.78 -7.35 25.44
N LEU A 413 -17.51 -8.45 25.31
CA LEU A 413 -17.41 -9.39 24.19
C LEU A 413 -18.69 -9.29 23.37
N ILE A 414 -18.57 -9.00 22.08
CA ILE A 414 -19.70 -8.80 21.18
C ILE A 414 -19.72 -9.94 20.17
N ARG A 415 -20.77 -10.76 20.22
CA ARG A 415 -20.99 -11.82 19.23
C ARG A 415 -21.73 -11.23 18.03
N CYS A 416 -21.12 -11.40 16.86
CA CYS A 416 -21.59 -10.80 15.63
C CYS A 416 -21.60 -11.78 14.47
N ARG A 417 -22.52 -11.58 13.53
CA ARG A 417 -22.54 -12.22 12.21
C ARG A 417 -22.24 -11.20 11.13
N ARG A 418 -21.33 -11.51 10.23
CA ARG A 418 -21.02 -10.64 9.09
C ARG A 418 -22.22 -10.53 8.15
N ILE A 419 -22.50 -9.32 7.63
CA ILE A 419 -23.57 -9.01 6.68
C ILE A 419 -23.00 -8.49 5.37
#